data_8d3166c254cf2327822f3cf2a9e543de
#
_entry.id   8d3166c254cf2327822f3cf2a9e543de
#
_cell.length_a   1.000
_cell.length_b   1.000
_cell.length_c   1.000
_cell.angle_alpha   90.00
_cell.angle_beta   90.00
_cell.angle_gamma   90.00
#
_symmetry.space_group_name_H-M   'P 1'
#
loop_
_entity.id
_entity.type
_entity.pdbx_description
1 polymer ?
#
loop_
_entity_poly.entity_id
_entity_poly.type
_entity_poly.pdbx_seq_one_letter_code
_entity_poly.pdbx_strand_id
1 'polypeptide(L)'
;MQTLALYRIFCTFFEPHAFAFAPSLGSSVWVGFVISNVVPASSASLGYVLIVGGSIELATALAIMSLIIAVPAIPIILGLYSSHTSIAIPVGPVMLSILYILILPLVVGQITRYLLIKWKSEATVEKESKKYLSLITMLSMLALIFVLVDKEATLIISTPRLVGYLIGYQSAIIIGILALSIVVSRLMRVTYEKHQAIVFISVAKNQSVAAAIAIFALNSEAALAPAVIPMIQPILAVIYIHLESAVKRILTPIAPKQQWRKS
;
A
#
# COMPACT_ATOMS: atom_id res chain seq x y z
N MET A 1 -10.65 5.57 18.61
CA MET A 1 -10.72 6.90 17.96
C MET A 1 -9.34 7.45 17.60
N GLN A 2 -8.36 7.49 18.50
CA GLN A 2 -7.00 8.01 18.23
C GLN A 2 -6.27 7.32 17.08
N THR A 3 -6.40 5.98 16.95
CA THR A 3 -5.72 5.19 15.91
C THR A 3 -6.28 5.43 14.51
N LEU A 4 -7.59 5.69 14.39
CA LEU A 4 -8.24 6.07 13.13
C LEU A 4 -7.89 7.51 12.71
N ALA A 5 -7.70 8.41 13.69
CA ALA A 5 -7.22 9.76 13.44
C ALA A 5 -5.77 9.75 12.91
N LEU A 6 -4.91 8.89 13.48
CA LEU A 6 -3.54 8.66 13.00
C LEU A 6 -3.51 8.18 11.55
N TYR A 7 -4.34 7.20 11.22
CA TYR A 7 -4.42 6.68 9.86
C TYR A 7 -4.94 7.76 8.89
N ARG A 8 -5.94 8.56 9.30
CA ARG A 8 -6.42 9.71 8.51
C ARG A 8 -5.29 10.73 8.29
N ILE A 9 -4.57 11.10 9.33
CA ILE A 9 -3.42 12.02 9.24
C ILE A 9 -2.36 11.40 8.32
N PHE A 10 -2.07 10.11 8.46
CA PHE A 10 -1.08 9.40 7.65
C PHE A 10 -1.47 9.30 6.18
N CYS A 11 -2.68 8.87 5.85
CA CYS A 11 -3.17 8.82 4.47
C CYS A 11 -3.30 10.21 3.86
N THR A 12 -3.82 11.20 4.63
CA THR A 12 -4.04 12.57 4.10
C THR A 12 -2.74 13.35 3.94
N PHE A 13 -1.73 13.10 4.79
CA PHE A 13 -0.45 13.83 4.75
C PHE A 13 0.54 13.21 3.75
N PHE A 14 0.48 11.89 3.50
CA PHE A 14 1.47 11.19 2.67
C PHE A 14 1.05 10.95 1.23
N GLU A 15 -0.24 10.91 0.94
CA GLU A 15 -0.72 10.85 -0.45
C GLU A 15 -0.31 12.09 -1.28
N PRO A 16 -0.32 13.33 -0.75
CA PRO A 16 0.19 14.50 -1.47
C PRO A 16 1.71 14.52 -1.67
N HIS A 17 2.50 13.74 -0.93
CA HIS A 17 3.97 13.76 -1.09
C HIS A 17 4.48 12.97 -2.29
N ALA A 18 3.74 11.96 -2.76
CA ALA A 18 3.99 11.38 -4.10
C ALA A 18 3.92 12.47 -5.18
N PHE A 19 3.09 13.47 -4.96
CA PHE A 19 2.91 14.65 -5.78
C PHE A 19 4.09 15.63 -5.68
N ALA A 20 4.61 15.88 -4.48
CA ALA A 20 5.74 16.80 -4.26
C ALA A 20 7.07 16.24 -4.78
N PHE A 21 7.21 14.91 -4.81
CA PHE A 21 8.41 14.23 -5.30
C PHE A 21 8.30 13.76 -6.74
N ALA A 22 7.12 13.80 -7.38
CA ALA A 22 7.00 13.59 -8.81
C ALA A 22 7.55 14.84 -9.51
N PRO A 23 8.72 14.77 -10.17
CA PRO A 23 9.23 15.91 -10.90
C PRO A 23 8.20 16.34 -11.94
N SER A 24 8.15 17.64 -12.22
CA SER A 24 7.29 18.28 -13.23
C SER A 24 7.53 17.81 -14.69
N LEU A 25 8.12 16.66 -14.85
CA LEU A 25 8.52 16.01 -16.09
C LEU A 25 7.33 15.30 -16.78
N GLY A 26 6.22 15.90 -16.91
CA GLY A 26 5.12 15.63 -17.82
C GLY A 26 4.97 14.28 -18.52
N SER A 27 5.52 13.19 -17.99
CA SER A 27 5.46 11.88 -18.62
C SER A 27 4.41 10.98 -17.97
N SER A 28 3.77 10.11 -18.77
CA SER A 28 2.84 9.08 -18.30
C SER A 28 3.40 8.23 -17.15
N VAL A 29 4.71 8.01 -17.12
CA VAL A 29 5.41 7.26 -16.06
C VAL A 29 5.18 7.87 -14.68
N TRP A 30 5.23 9.20 -14.58
CA TRP A 30 5.01 9.89 -13.30
C TRP A 30 3.55 9.85 -12.85
N VAL A 31 2.59 9.82 -13.80
CA VAL A 31 1.19 9.53 -13.46
C VAL A 31 1.06 8.13 -12.86
N GLY A 32 1.71 7.14 -13.46
CA GLY A 32 1.78 5.78 -12.92
C GLY A 32 2.42 5.72 -11.53
N PHE A 33 3.46 6.54 -11.28
CA PHE A 33 4.08 6.66 -9.97
C PHE A 33 3.12 7.25 -8.92
N VAL A 34 2.35 8.27 -9.28
CA VAL A 34 1.30 8.83 -8.41
C VAL A 34 0.24 7.76 -8.10
N ILE A 35 -0.26 7.05 -9.14
CA ILE A 35 -1.23 5.96 -8.96
C ILE A 35 -0.68 4.91 -7.98
N SER A 36 0.59 4.50 -8.14
CA SER A 36 1.26 3.49 -7.29
C SER A 36 1.26 3.84 -5.80
N ASN A 37 1.22 5.12 -5.47
CA ASN A 37 1.22 5.59 -4.09
C ASN A 37 -0.18 5.88 -3.52
N VAL A 38 -1.19 6.05 -4.40
CA VAL A 38 -2.59 6.33 -3.99
C VAL A 38 -3.45 5.08 -3.89
N VAL A 39 -3.07 3.98 -4.58
CA VAL A 39 -3.81 2.71 -4.52
C VAL A 39 -3.91 2.15 -3.10
N PRO A 40 -4.94 1.32 -2.81
CA PRO A 40 -5.12 0.75 -1.48
C PRO A 40 -3.95 -0.14 -1.06
N ALA A 41 -3.94 -0.48 0.23
CA ALA A 41 -2.95 -1.39 0.79
C ALA A 41 -2.99 -2.77 0.12
N SER A 42 -1.83 -3.39 0.00
CA SER A 42 -1.67 -4.76 -0.51
C SER A 42 -2.09 -5.79 0.54
N SER A 43 -2.58 -6.94 0.10
CA SER A 43 -2.78 -8.11 0.98
C SER A 43 -1.47 -8.60 1.61
N ALA A 44 -0.32 -8.37 0.97
CA ALA A 44 0.99 -8.67 1.54
C ALA A 44 1.28 -7.91 2.84
N SER A 45 0.69 -6.72 3.02
CA SER A 45 0.84 -5.94 4.25
C SER A 45 0.36 -6.68 5.50
N LEU A 46 -0.73 -7.46 5.38
CA LEU A 46 -1.24 -8.30 6.48
C LEU A 46 -0.24 -9.42 6.83
N GLY A 47 0.43 -9.98 5.83
CA GLY A 47 1.50 -10.95 6.03
C GLY A 47 2.67 -10.37 6.81
N TYR A 48 3.13 -9.18 6.48
CA TYR A 48 4.20 -8.50 7.24
C TYR A 48 3.78 -8.20 8.67
N VAL A 49 2.55 -7.72 8.89
CA VAL A 49 2.01 -7.47 10.23
C VAL A 49 1.99 -8.75 11.07
N LEU A 50 1.61 -9.88 10.48
CA LEU A 50 1.60 -11.17 11.15
C LEU A 50 3.01 -11.61 11.56
N ILE A 51 3.99 -11.45 10.67
CA ILE A 51 5.39 -11.84 10.90
C ILE A 51 5.98 -11.09 12.10
N VAL A 52 5.69 -9.80 12.25
CA VAL A 52 6.23 -8.96 13.34
C VAL A 52 5.37 -8.96 14.60
N GLY A 53 4.33 -9.80 14.68
CA GLY A 53 3.42 -9.84 15.84
C GLY A 53 2.59 -8.56 16.01
N GLY A 54 2.25 -7.89 14.91
CA GLY A 54 1.37 -6.73 14.93
C GLY A 54 -0.11 -7.09 15.12
N SER A 55 -0.97 -6.09 15.39
CA SER A 55 -2.43 -6.28 15.53
C SER A 55 -3.08 -6.54 14.17
N ILE A 56 -3.44 -7.80 13.90
CA ILE A 56 -4.09 -8.22 12.66
C ILE A 56 -5.49 -7.64 12.53
N GLU A 57 -6.23 -7.53 13.63
CA GLU A 57 -7.58 -6.93 13.63
C GLU A 57 -7.51 -5.47 13.16
N LEU A 58 -6.57 -4.70 13.72
CA LEU A 58 -6.37 -3.32 13.32
C LEU A 58 -5.89 -3.23 11.86
N ALA A 59 -4.94 -4.07 11.47
CA ALA A 59 -4.43 -4.08 10.11
C ALA A 59 -5.53 -4.40 9.09
N THR A 60 -6.39 -5.37 9.37
CA THR A 60 -7.53 -5.72 8.51
C THR A 60 -8.52 -4.54 8.40
N ALA A 61 -8.86 -3.91 9.53
CA ALA A 61 -9.73 -2.74 9.51
C ALA A 61 -9.12 -1.59 8.68
N LEU A 62 -7.82 -1.31 8.84
CA LEU A 62 -7.12 -0.29 8.09
C LEU A 62 -7.01 -0.63 6.59
N ALA A 63 -6.81 -1.90 6.23
CA ALA A 63 -6.78 -2.35 4.84
C ALA A 63 -8.14 -2.13 4.16
N ILE A 64 -9.25 -2.45 4.82
CA ILE A 64 -10.61 -2.19 4.33
C ILE A 64 -10.84 -0.67 4.18
N MET A 65 -10.45 0.10 5.19
CA MET A 65 -10.55 1.57 5.12
C MET A 65 -9.72 2.16 3.98
N SER A 66 -8.51 1.64 3.74
CA SER A 66 -7.68 2.09 2.62
C SER A 66 -8.35 1.84 1.27
N LEU A 67 -9.03 0.70 1.11
CA LEU A 67 -9.79 0.38 -0.10
C LEU A 67 -10.96 1.35 -0.32
N ILE A 68 -11.74 1.64 0.73
CA ILE A 68 -12.88 2.58 0.66
C ILE A 68 -12.38 3.99 0.32
N ILE A 69 -11.29 4.43 0.93
CA ILE A 69 -10.71 5.76 0.71
C ILE A 69 -10.10 5.88 -0.69
N ALA A 70 -9.44 4.84 -1.19
CA ALA A 70 -8.80 4.86 -2.51
C ALA A 70 -9.79 5.12 -3.65
N VAL A 71 -11.05 4.67 -3.53
CA VAL A 71 -12.07 4.88 -4.57
C VAL A 71 -12.26 6.36 -4.92
N PRO A 72 -12.54 7.28 -3.98
CA PRO A 72 -12.60 8.70 -4.27
C PRO A 72 -11.22 9.37 -4.35
N ALA A 73 -10.21 8.87 -3.64
CA ALA A 73 -8.89 9.52 -3.58
C ALA A 73 -8.16 9.45 -4.91
N ILE A 74 -8.20 8.32 -5.62
CA ILE A 74 -7.50 8.14 -6.90
C ILE A 74 -7.94 9.21 -7.92
N PRO A 75 -9.23 9.38 -8.26
CA PRO A 75 -9.62 10.38 -9.26
C PRO A 75 -9.39 11.81 -8.78
N ILE A 76 -9.55 12.10 -7.48
CA ILE A 76 -9.30 13.43 -6.93
C ILE A 76 -7.82 13.79 -7.05
N ILE A 77 -6.92 12.91 -6.64
CA ILE A 77 -5.47 13.16 -6.67
C ILE A 77 -4.97 13.25 -8.11
N LEU A 78 -5.45 12.38 -8.99
CA LEU A 78 -5.10 12.44 -10.41
C LEU A 78 -5.64 13.72 -11.08
N GLY A 79 -6.82 14.17 -10.70
CA GLY A 79 -7.38 15.46 -11.16
C GLY A 79 -6.52 16.64 -10.69
N LEU A 80 -6.10 16.65 -9.42
CA LEU A 80 -5.17 17.65 -8.89
C LEU A 80 -3.82 17.59 -9.60
N TYR A 81 -3.28 16.39 -9.84
CA TYR A 81 -2.03 16.22 -10.58
C TYR A 81 -2.16 16.75 -12.02
N SER A 82 -3.24 16.43 -12.71
CA SER A 82 -3.53 16.93 -14.05
C SER A 82 -3.62 18.46 -14.12
N SER A 83 -4.17 19.11 -13.08
CA SER A 83 -4.29 20.57 -13.04
C SER A 83 -2.94 21.30 -12.85
N HIS A 84 -1.95 20.62 -12.25
CA HIS A 84 -0.60 21.18 -12.03
C HIS A 84 0.43 20.75 -13.08
N THR A 85 0.14 19.71 -13.84
CA THR A 85 0.97 19.23 -14.93
C THR A 85 0.18 19.39 -16.23
N SER A 86 0.81 19.71 -17.33
CA SER A 86 0.10 19.82 -18.62
C SER A 86 -0.36 18.46 -19.19
N ILE A 87 -0.47 17.43 -18.34
CA ILE A 87 -0.91 16.08 -18.73
C ILE A 87 -2.42 15.98 -18.57
N ALA A 88 -3.12 15.79 -19.66
CA ALA A 88 -4.55 15.49 -19.64
C ALA A 88 -4.78 14.03 -19.16
N ILE A 89 -5.29 13.87 -17.94
CA ILE A 89 -5.66 12.55 -17.42
C ILE A 89 -7.14 12.32 -17.68
N PRO A 90 -7.51 11.27 -18.42
CA PRO A 90 -8.91 11.01 -18.76
C PRO A 90 -9.67 10.50 -17.54
N VAL A 91 -10.48 11.35 -16.90
CA VAL A 91 -11.24 11.01 -15.68
C VAL A 91 -12.20 9.84 -15.91
N GLY A 92 -12.88 9.79 -17.05
CA GLY A 92 -13.82 8.73 -17.39
C GLY A 92 -13.18 7.33 -17.37
N PRO A 93 -12.13 7.07 -18.16
CA PRO A 93 -11.37 5.81 -18.11
C PRO A 93 -10.82 5.47 -16.71
N VAL A 94 -10.35 6.47 -15.93
CA VAL A 94 -9.90 6.24 -14.54
C VAL A 94 -11.06 5.74 -13.68
N MET A 95 -12.23 6.38 -13.74
CA MET A 95 -13.42 5.96 -12.99
C MET A 95 -13.90 4.57 -13.39
N LEU A 96 -13.90 4.24 -14.69
CA LEU A 96 -14.23 2.90 -15.17
C LEU A 96 -13.23 1.86 -14.68
N SER A 97 -11.93 2.17 -14.68
CA SER A 97 -10.90 1.30 -14.15
C SER A 97 -11.11 0.99 -12.67
N ILE A 98 -11.44 1.99 -11.85
CA ILE A 98 -11.76 1.81 -10.43
C ILE A 98 -12.98 0.91 -10.27
N LEU A 99 -14.03 1.14 -11.06
CA LEU A 99 -15.23 0.33 -11.03
C LEU A 99 -14.94 -1.14 -11.33
N TYR A 100 -14.21 -1.43 -12.41
CA TYR A 100 -13.94 -2.81 -12.84
C TYR A 100 -12.85 -3.50 -12.00
N ILE A 101 -11.84 -2.77 -11.55
CA ILE A 101 -10.66 -3.36 -10.89
C ILE A 101 -10.82 -3.42 -9.37
N LEU A 102 -11.51 -2.45 -8.76
CA LEU A 102 -11.70 -2.39 -7.31
C LEU A 102 -13.13 -2.79 -6.89
N ILE A 103 -14.14 -2.12 -7.42
CA ILE A 103 -15.51 -2.25 -6.93
C ILE A 103 -16.13 -3.58 -7.38
N LEU A 104 -16.05 -3.92 -8.65
CA LEU A 104 -16.67 -5.13 -9.18
C LEU A 104 -16.15 -6.41 -8.50
N PRO A 105 -14.82 -6.66 -8.39
CA PRO A 105 -14.32 -7.84 -7.69
C PRO A 105 -14.70 -7.86 -6.21
N LEU A 106 -14.75 -6.70 -5.54
CA LEU A 106 -15.17 -6.59 -4.15
C LEU A 106 -16.63 -7.04 -3.98
N VAL A 107 -17.54 -6.53 -4.82
CA VAL A 107 -18.97 -6.88 -4.79
C VAL A 107 -19.16 -8.36 -5.10
N VAL A 108 -18.55 -8.87 -6.17
CA VAL A 108 -18.62 -10.27 -6.55
C VAL A 108 -18.08 -11.16 -5.43
N GLY A 109 -16.93 -10.79 -4.84
CA GLY A 109 -16.34 -11.51 -3.72
C GLY A 109 -17.25 -11.57 -2.49
N GLN A 110 -17.91 -10.45 -2.13
CA GLN A 110 -18.85 -10.42 -1.00
C GLN A 110 -20.11 -11.24 -1.27
N ILE A 111 -20.66 -11.18 -2.48
CA ILE A 111 -21.81 -12.00 -2.88
C ILE A 111 -21.43 -13.48 -2.82
N THR A 112 -20.28 -13.86 -3.37
CA THR A 112 -19.78 -15.24 -3.35
C THR A 112 -19.58 -15.73 -1.91
N ARG A 113 -18.96 -14.92 -1.04
CA ARG A 113 -18.79 -15.24 0.39
C ARG A 113 -20.14 -15.45 1.06
N TYR A 114 -21.11 -14.56 0.84
CA TYR A 114 -22.45 -14.66 1.41
C TYR A 114 -23.17 -15.95 0.96
N LEU A 115 -23.11 -16.30 -0.31
CA LEU A 115 -23.72 -17.51 -0.85
C LEU A 115 -23.06 -18.77 -0.27
N LEU A 116 -21.72 -18.79 -0.17
CA LEU A 116 -20.98 -19.91 0.39
C LEU A 116 -21.29 -20.14 1.87
N ILE A 117 -21.39 -19.07 2.67
CA ILE A 117 -21.74 -19.16 4.09
C ILE A 117 -23.16 -19.70 4.27
N LYS A 118 -24.07 -19.38 3.35
CA LYS A 118 -25.45 -19.91 3.38
C LYS A 118 -25.51 -21.41 3.12
N TRP A 119 -24.56 -21.96 2.38
CA TRP A 119 -24.51 -23.39 2.02
C TRP A 119 -23.60 -24.20 2.94
N LYS A 120 -22.54 -23.61 3.46
CA LYS A 120 -21.59 -24.21 4.39
C LYS A 120 -21.48 -23.31 5.63
N SER A 121 -21.06 -23.85 6.78
CA SER A 121 -20.83 -23.00 7.97
C SER A 121 -19.72 -21.98 7.72
N GLU A 122 -19.80 -20.81 8.36
CA GLU A 122 -18.80 -19.75 8.22
C GLU A 122 -17.38 -20.25 8.53
N ALA A 123 -17.20 -21.03 9.59
CA ALA A 123 -15.92 -21.63 9.97
C ALA A 123 -15.31 -22.54 8.88
N THR A 124 -16.17 -23.29 8.17
CA THR A 124 -15.74 -24.17 7.08
C THR A 124 -15.32 -23.35 5.87
N VAL A 125 -16.12 -22.35 5.49
CA VAL A 125 -15.81 -21.46 4.36
C VAL A 125 -14.51 -20.72 4.63
N GLU A 126 -14.31 -20.19 5.83
CA GLU A 126 -13.10 -19.45 6.19
C GLU A 126 -11.85 -20.34 6.16
N LYS A 127 -11.94 -21.55 6.71
CA LYS A 127 -10.83 -22.51 6.72
C LYS A 127 -10.43 -23.01 5.33
N GLU A 128 -11.42 -23.41 4.51
CA GLU A 128 -11.18 -23.92 3.14
C GLU A 128 -10.72 -22.79 2.20
N SER A 129 -11.38 -21.63 2.24
CA SER A 129 -11.08 -20.51 1.35
C SER A 129 -9.69 -19.94 1.61
N LYS A 130 -9.28 -19.82 2.88
CA LYS A 130 -8.01 -19.19 3.26
C LYS A 130 -6.80 -19.82 2.58
N LYS A 131 -6.77 -21.16 2.50
CA LYS A 131 -5.66 -21.91 1.88
C LYS A 131 -5.60 -21.66 0.36
N TYR A 132 -6.72 -21.82 -0.34
CA TYR A 132 -6.75 -21.73 -1.80
C TYR A 132 -6.66 -20.28 -2.29
N LEU A 133 -7.36 -19.35 -1.64
CA LEU A 133 -7.31 -17.93 -2.01
C LEU A 133 -5.91 -17.33 -1.79
N SER A 134 -5.23 -17.69 -0.70
CA SER A 134 -3.87 -17.22 -0.45
C SER A 134 -2.90 -17.69 -1.54
N LEU A 135 -2.98 -18.96 -1.93
CA LEU A 135 -2.15 -19.52 -3.00
C LEU A 135 -2.46 -18.85 -4.36
N ILE A 136 -3.74 -18.76 -4.72
CA ILE A 136 -4.17 -18.13 -5.98
C ILE A 136 -3.72 -16.67 -6.03
N THR A 137 -3.92 -15.92 -4.93
CA THR A 137 -3.51 -14.50 -4.85
C THR A 137 -2.00 -14.36 -5.03
N MET A 138 -1.21 -15.21 -4.38
CA MET A 138 0.25 -15.20 -4.49
C MET A 138 0.71 -15.51 -5.92
N LEU A 139 0.17 -16.58 -6.53
CA LEU A 139 0.50 -16.97 -7.90
C LEU A 139 0.07 -15.91 -8.92
N SER A 140 -1.12 -15.33 -8.75
CA SER A 140 -1.62 -14.25 -9.61
C SER A 140 -0.76 -13.00 -9.50
N MET A 141 -0.30 -12.65 -8.29
CA MET A 141 0.60 -11.52 -8.07
C MET A 141 1.96 -11.75 -8.75
N LEU A 142 2.54 -12.94 -8.60
CA LEU A 142 3.82 -13.29 -9.25
C LEU A 142 3.68 -13.27 -10.77
N ALA A 143 2.61 -13.87 -11.32
CA ALA A 143 2.34 -13.87 -12.75
C ALA A 143 2.16 -12.45 -13.29
N LEU A 144 1.44 -11.59 -12.57
CA LEU A 144 1.24 -10.20 -12.98
C LEU A 144 2.55 -9.43 -12.98
N ILE A 145 3.37 -9.55 -11.92
CA ILE A 145 4.69 -8.90 -11.86
C ILE A 145 5.56 -9.38 -13.04
N PHE A 146 5.58 -10.69 -13.29
CA PHE A 146 6.35 -11.25 -14.40
C PHE A 146 5.91 -10.65 -15.75
N VAL A 147 4.61 -10.66 -16.03
CA VAL A 147 4.05 -10.10 -17.28
C VAL A 147 4.32 -8.60 -17.41
N LEU A 148 4.24 -7.84 -16.31
CA LEU A 148 4.51 -6.40 -16.33
C LEU A 148 5.99 -6.12 -16.60
N VAL A 149 6.88 -6.83 -15.93
CA VAL A 149 8.33 -6.66 -16.13
C VAL A 149 8.73 -7.08 -17.56
N ASP A 150 8.16 -8.17 -18.08
CA ASP A 150 8.37 -8.62 -19.45
C ASP A 150 7.91 -7.58 -20.48
N LYS A 151 6.72 -7.05 -20.33
CA LYS A 151 6.17 -6.01 -21.21
C LYS A 151 7.00 -4.72 -21.19
N GLU A 152 7.47 -4.31 -20.04
CA GLU A 152 8.23 -3.08 -19.84
C GLU A 152 9.76 -3.32 -19.92
N ALA A 153 10.22 -4.54 -20.20
CA ALA A 153 11.62 -4.93 -20.19
C ALA A 153 12.48 -4.02 -21.09
N THR A 154 11.99 -3.73 -22.30
CA THR A 154 12.70 -2.85 -23.24
C THR A 154 12.85 -1.44 -22.67
N LEU A 155 11.80 -0.88 -22.05
CA LEU A 155 11.84 0.44 -21.45
C LEU A 155 12.74 0.44 -20.19
N ILE A 156 12.67 -0.59 -19.36
CA ILE A 156 13.52 -0.77 -18.18
C ILE A 156 15.00 -0.78 -18.57
N ILE A 157 15.36 -1.53 -19.61
CA ILE A 157 16.74 -1.68 -20.07
C ILE A 157 17.22 -0.41 -20.78
N SER A 158 16.38 0.22 -21.59
CA SER A 158 16.75 1.40 -22.37
C SER A 158 16.80 2.69 -21.54
N THR A 159 16.09 2.74 -20.40
CA THR A 159 16.03 3.93 -19.54
C THR A 159 16.45 3.65 -18.08
N PRO A 160 17.66 3.13 -17.84
CA PRO A 160 18.10 2.73 -16.49
C PRO A 160 18.14 3.91 -15.51
N ARG A 161 18.37 5.13 -16.00
CA ARG A 161 18.34 6.36 -15.19
C ARG A 161 16.93 6.65 -14.66
N LEU A 162 15.90 6.46 -15.48
CA LEU A 162 14.49 6.65 -15.07
C LEU A 162 14.09 5.62 -14.02
N VAL A 163 14.45 4.36 -14.23
CA VAL A 163 14.23 3.27 -13.26
C VAL A 163 14.93 3.59 -11.93
N GLY A 164 16.17 4.08 -11.99
CA GLY A 164 16.91 4.51 -10.80
C GLY A 164 16.21 5.64 -10.04
N TYR A 165 15.62 6.62 -10.73
CA TYR A 165 14.83 7.67 -10.13
C TYR A 165 13.57 7.12 -9.46
N LEU A 166 12.81 6.23 -10.14
CA LEU A 166 11.61 5.61 -9.56
C LEU A 166 11.93 4.84 -8.27
N ILE A 167 12.99 4.03 -8.28
CA ILE A 167 13.46 3.29 -7.09
C ILE A 167 13.90 4.26 -5.99
N GLY A 168 14.66 5.30 -6.33
CA GLY A 168 15.16 6.29 -5.38
C GLY A 168 14.02 7.07 -4.69
N TYR A 169 13.09 7.62 -5.47
CA TYR A 169 11.95 8.34 -4.93
C TYR A 169 11.03 7.42 -4.10
N GLN A 170 10.75 6.21 -4.59
CA GLN A 170 9.92 5.27 -3.83
C GLN A 170 10.59 4.86 -2.52
N SER A 171 11.91 4.63 -2.53
CA SER A 171 12.67 4.33 -1.32
C SER A 171 12.62 5.49 -0.33
N ALA A 172 12.78 6.72 -0.81
CA ALA A 172 12.69 7.91 0.04
C ALA A 172 11.31 8.06 0.68
N ILE A 173 10.23 7.82 -0.09
CA ILE A 173 8.86 7.84 0.41
C ILE A 173 8.68 6.77 1.49
N ILE A 174 9.06 5.53 1.22
CA ILE A 174 8.92 4.42 2.17
C ILE A 174 9.70 4.72 3.47
N ILE A 175 10.97 5.10 3.36
CA ILE A 175 11.80 5.43 4.52
C ILE A 175 11.21 6.61 5.30
N GLY A 176 10.72 7.64 4.60
CA GLY A 176 10.05 8.78 5.21
C GLY A 176 8.80 8.37 5.99
N ILE A 177 7.94 7.50 5.41
CA ILE A 177 6.76 6.95 6.08
C ILE A 177 7.18 6.15 7.33
N LEU A 178 8.17 5.26 7.22
CA LEU A 178 8.68 4.48 8.33
C LEU A 178 9.19 5.38 9.48
N ALA A 179 10.02 6.35 9.17
CA ALA A 179 10.57 7.28 10.16
C ALA A 179 9.48 8.12 10.83
N LEU A 180 8.58 8.73 10.03
CA LEU A 180 7.51 9.56 10.56
C LEU A 180 6.54 8.73 11.42
N SER A 181 6.22 7.51 11.00
CA SER A 181 5.32 6.64 11.76
C SER A 181 5.90 6.29 13.14
N ILE A 182 7.20 6.07 13.25
CA ILE A 182 7.87 5.85 14.55
C ILE A 182 7.72 7.11 15.44
N VAL A 183 8.02 8.29 14.88
CA VAL A 183 7.91 9.55 15.62
C VAL A 183 6.49 9.80 16.11
N VAL A 184 5.51 9.69 15.22
CA VAL A 184 4.08 9.91 15.54
C VAL A 184 3.58 8.87 16.54
N SER A 185 3.91 7.59 16.35
CA SER A 185 3.51 6.53 17.27
C SER A 185 4.10 6.73 18.67
N ARG A 186 5.35 7.19 18.76
CA ARG A 186 5.99 7.53 20.05
C ARG A 186 5.29 8.71 20.73
N LEU A 187 5.01 9.78 19.99
CA LEU A 187 4.32 10.96 20.51
C LEU A 187 2.91 10.63 21.01
N MET A 188 2.20 9.78 20.27
CA MET A 188 0.82 9.36 20.61
C MET A 188 0.76 8.15 21.54
N ARG A 189 1.91 7.64 22.00
CA ARG A 189 2.00 6.46 22.89
C ARG A 189 1.28 5.23 22.33
N VAL A 190 1.38 5.02 21.01
CA VAL A 190 0.82 3.85 20.34
C VAL A 190 1.63 2.62 20.70
N THR A 191 0.98 1.49 21.01
CA THR A 191 1.68 0.24 21.29
C THR A 191 2.38 -0.29 20.05
N TYR A 192 3.42 -1.10 20.23
CA TYR A 192 4.20 -1.69 19.15
C TYR A 192 3.31 -2.44 18.14
N GLU A 193 2.38 -3.28 18.61
CA GLU A 193 1.50 -4.09 17.78
C GLU A 193 0.61 -3.24 16.86
N LYS A 194 0.07 -2.14 17.39
CA LYS A 194 -0.74 -1.17 16.62
C LYS A 194 0.11 -0.38 15.65
N HIS A 195 1.32 0.01 16.07
CA HIS A 195 2.28 0.69 15.20
C HIS A 195 2.61 -0.14 13.97
N GLN A 196 2.91 -1.43 14.14
CA GLN A 196 3.22 -2.33 13.03
C GLN A 196 2.04 -2.45 12.04
N ALA A 197 0.82 -2.54 12.55
CA ALA A 197 -0.37 -2.53 11.69
C ALA A 197 -0.46 -1.25 10.85
N ILE A 198 -0.27 -0.07 11.46
CA ILE A 198 -0.32 1.23 10.77
C ILE A 198 0.77 1.32 9.71
N VAL A 199 2.00 0.97 10.06
CA VAL A 199 3.17 1.08 9.18
C VAL A 199 3.01 0.23 7.93
N PHE A 200 2.78 -1.08 8.07
CA PHE A 200 2.76 -1.97 6.92
C PHE A 200 1.55 -1.72 6.00
N ILE A 201 0.41 -1.32 6.54
CA ILE A 201 -0.74 -0.90 5.73
C ILE A 201 -0.44 0.40 4.95
N SER A 202 0.36 1.29 5.52
CA SER A 202 0.72 2.55 4.85
C SER A 202 1.78 2.36 3.76
N VAL A 203 2.78 1.50 4.01
CA VAL A 203 3.96 1.32 3.13
C VAL A 203 3.69 0.32 2.00
N ALA A 204 3.01 -0.79 2.28
CA ALA A 204 2.82 -1.85 1.30
C ALA A 204 1.56 -1.60 0.46
N LYS A 205 1.71 -0.84 -0.62
CA LYS A 205 0.64 -0.51 -1.57
C LYS A 205 0.42 -1.63 -2.61
N ASN A 206 -0.80 -1.73 -3.13
CA ASN A 206 -1.18 -2.76 -4.10
C ASN A 206 -0.78 -2.38 -5.53
N GLN A 207 0.43 -2.74 -5.93
CA GLN A 207 0.97 -2.40 -7.24
C GLN A 207 0.25 -3.10 -8.40
N SER A 208 -0.42 -4.24 -8.14
CA SER A 208 -1.24 -4.91 -9.16
C SER A 208 -2.43 -4.05 -9.56
N VAL A 209 -3.08 -3.42 -8.59
CA VAL A 209 -4.18 -2.47 -8.84
C VAL A 209 -3.65 -1.23 -9.54
N ALA A 210 -2.50 -0.70 -9.12
CA ALA A 210 -1.87 0.44 -9.77
C ALA A 210 -1.58 0.18 -11.24
N ALA A 211 -0.96 -0.95 -11.55
CA ALA A 211 -0.64 -1.36 -12.91
C ALA A 211 -1.90 -1.53 -13.77
N ALA A 212 -2.93 -2.18 -13.23
CA ALA A 212 -4.17 -2.36 -13.95
C ALA A 212 -4.84 -1.00 -14.28
N ILE A 213 -4.93 -0.08 -13.30
CA ILE A 213 -5.48 1.26 -13.55
C ILE A 213 -4.64 2.01 -14.59
N ALA A 214 -3.30 1.97 -14.49
CA ALA A 214 -2.40 2.63 -15.41
C ALA A 214 -2.59 2.14 -16.85
N ILE A 215 -2.68 0.83 -17.07
CA ILE A 215 -2.87 0.24 -18.40
C ILE A 215 -4.27 0.57 -18.95
N PHE A 216 -5.32 0.40 -18.14
CA PHE A 216 -6.70 0.59 -18.61
C PHE A 216 -7.06 2.04 -18.83
N ALA A 217 -6.57 2.95 -17.99
CA ALA A 217 -6.96 4.35 -18.03
C ALA A 217 -6.01 5.23 -18.85
N LEU A 218 -4.76 4.82 -19.03
CA LEU A 218 -3.71 5.63 -19.64
C LEU A 218 -3.01 4.89 -20.79
N ASN A 219 -1.87 4.29 -20.49
CA ASN A 219 -1.05 3.57 -21.47
C ASN A 219 -0.04 2.64 -20.76
N SER A 220 0.73 1.87 -21.54
CA SER A 220 1.74 0.97 -20.98
C SER A 220 2.89 1.70 -20.28
N GLU A 221 3.30 2.90 -20.76
CA GLU A 221 4.36 3.67 -20.09
C GLU A 221 4.00 4.01 -18.63
N ALA A 222 2.72 4.31 -18.35
CA ALA A 222 2.26 4.55 -16.99
C ALA A 222 2.38 3.31 -16.11
N ALA A 223 2.43 2.10 -16.67
CA ALA A 223 2.61 0.87 -15.93
C ALA A 223 4.05 0.61 -15.49
N LEU A 224 5.03 1.37 -15.99
CA LEU A 224 6.43 1.21 -15.63
C LEU A 224 6.67 1.39 -14.12
N ALA A 225 6.09 2.44 -13.52
CA ALA A 225 6.25 2.67 -12.08
C ALA A 225 5.68 1.51 -11.23
N PRO A 226 4.42 1.06 -11.41
CA PRO A 226 3.92 -0.11 -10.70
C PRO A 226 4.62 -1.43 -11.03
N ALA A 227 5.34 -1.53 -12.16
CA ALA A 227 6.18 -2.69 -12.47
C ALA A 227 7.51 -2.69 -11.69
N VAL A 228 8.10 -1.51 -11.49
CA VAL A 228 9.42 -1.34 -10.84
C VAL A 228 9.30 -1.33 -9.30
N ILE A 229 8.28 -0.69 -8.75
CA ILE A 229 8.10 -0.51 -7.30
C ILE A 229 8.09 -1.83 -6.52
N PRO A 230 7.47 -2.94 -6.99
CA PRO A 230 7.53 -4.24 -6.31
C PRO A 230 8.93 -4.80 -6.12
N MET A 231 9.92 -4.31 -6.87
CA MET A 231 11.31 -4.77 -6.70
C MET A 231 11.92 -4.24 -5.41
N ILE A 232 11.57 -3.02 -4.98
CA ILE A 232 12.16 -2.38 -3.79
C ILE A 232 11.28 -2.44 -2.55
N GLN A 233 9.97 -2.39 -2.71
CA GLN A 233 9.01 -2.34 -1.60
C GLN A 233 9.15 -3.51 -0.60
N PRO A 234 9.22 -4.80 -1.04
CA PRO A 234 9.45 -5.92 -0.13
C PRO A 234 10.82 -5.89 0.54
N ILE A 235 11.86 -5.43 -0.17
CA ILE A 235 13.22 -5.35 0.37
C ILE A 235 13.24 -4.39 1.56
N LEU A 236 12.67 -3.19 1.41
CA LEU A 236 12.60 -2.21 2.49
C LEU A 236 11.69 -2.68 3.64
N ALA A 237 10.61 -3.40 3.33
CA ALA A 237 9.76 -4.01 4.35
C ALA A 237 10.52 -5.04 5.18
N VAL A 238 11.32 -5.92 4.55
CA VAL A 238 12.15 -6.92 5.23
C VAL A 238 13.26 -6.25 6.05
N ILE A 239 13.92 -5.22 5.53
CA ILE A 239 14.91 -4.46 6.30
C ILE A 239 14.27 -3.87 7.56
N TYR A 240 13.07 -3.30 7.44
CA TYR A 240 12.34 -2.76 8.60
C TYR A 240 11.95 -3.84 9.61
N ILE A 241 11.58 -5.04 9.16
CA ILE A 241 11.31 -6.19 10.05
C ILE A 241 12.55 -6.51 10.89
N HIS A 242 13.74 -6.48 10.32
CA HIS A 242 14.99 -6.73 11.06
C HIS A 242 15.32 -5.63 12.09
N LEU A 243 14.71 -4.46 11.98
CA LEU A 243 14.84 -3.37 12.99
C LEU A 243 13.82 -3.49 14.14
N GLU A 244 13.07 -4.59 14.22
CA GLU A 244 12.01 -4.82 15.22
C GLU A 244 12.46 -4.51 16.65
N SER A 245 13.62 -5.01 17.07
CA SER A 245 14.14 -4.80 18.41
C SER A 245 14.42 -3.33 18.74
N ALA A 246 14.91 -2.56 17.75
CA ALA A 246 15.15 -1.14 17.89
C ALA A 246 13.82 -0.37 17.98
N VAL A 247 12.86 -0.70 17.12
CA VAL A 247 11.53 -0.08 17.11
C VAL A 247 10.78 -0.35 18.41
N LYS A 248 10.80 -1.59 18.92
CA LYS A 248 10.23 -1.95 20.24
C LYS A 248 10.83 -1.09 21.35
N ARG A 249 12.15 -0.95 21.38
CA ARG A 249 12.85 -0.14 22.39
C ARG A 249 12.44 1.34 22.33
N ILE A 250 12.25 1.89 21.13
CA ILE A 250 11.82 3.27 20.92
C ILE A 250 10.39 3.50 21.40
N LEU A 251 9.49 2.56 21.12
CA LEU A 251 8.06 2.67 21.41
C LEU A 251 7.70 2.28 22.85
N THR A 252 8.51 1.45 23.52
CA THR A 252 8.26 1.08 24.91
C THR A 252 8.56 2.29 25.82
N PRO A 253 7.60 2.77 26.61
CA PRO A 253 7.86 3.83 27.59
C PRO A 253 8.94 3.38 28.56
N ILE A 254 9.91 4.24 28.86
CA ILE A 254 10.86 4.01 29.94
C ILE A 254 10.03 3.94 31.21
N ALA A 255 9.90 2.74 31.78
CA ALA A 255 9.25 2.56 33.07
C ALA A 255 9.92 3.51 34.08
N PRO A 256 9.16 4.32 34.85
CA PRO A 256 9.76 5.12 35.90
C PRO A 256 10.50 4.19 36.83
N LYS A 257 11.81 4.49 37.10
CA LYS A 257 12.61 3.76 38.08
C LYS A 257 11.78 3.63 39.35
N GLN A 258 11.38 2.43 39.72
CA GLN A 258 10.79 2.18 41.00
C GLN A 258 11.79 2.70 42.04
N GLN A 259 11.44 3.81 42.69
CA GLN A 259 12.10 4.24 43.89
C GLN A 259 11.88 3.12 44.92
N TRP A 260 12.87 2.30 45.12
CA TRP A 260 12.91 1.38 46.30
C TRP A 260 12.82 2.27 47.54
N ARG A 261 11.59 2.43 48.07
CA ARG A 261 11.44 2.89 49.45
C ARG A 261 12.12 1.88 50.32
N LYS A 262 13.30 2.23 50.83
CA LYS A 262 13.88 1.59 52.00
C LYS A 262 12.95 1.93 53.17
N SER A 263 12.19 0.97 53.61
CA SER A 263 11.54 0.97 54.94
C SER A 263 12.47 0.31 55.92
#